data_90db6e22a131e6c4eb2102a84418a549
#
_entry.id   90db6e22a131e6c4eb2102a84418a549
#
_cell.length_a   1.000
_cell.length_b   1.000
_cell.length_c   1.000
_cell.angle_alpha   90.00
_cell.angle_beta   90.00
_cell.angle_gamma   90.00
#
_symmetry.space_group_name_H-M   'P 1'
#
loop_
_entity.id
_entity.type
_entity.pdbx_description
1 polymer ?
#
loop_
_entity_poly.entity_id
_entity_poly.type
_entity_poly.pdbx_seq_one_letter_code
_entity_poly.pdbx_strand_id
1 'polypeptide(L)'
;MIILLGFIVLLACLIVGVRFGGLGLAAISGLGLAFYVFVIGLVPGKPPIDVMLTIMAVVTCSGFLQASKGLDVMLVYAEKLLRKNPKRITILAPITTWFLTVLCGTGHVVYTMFPIIYDIAIKEGIRPERPMAVSSIASQMGVCASPASVAVVSVVAMLGAANFPASVVTILAITIPATFCGRVIVAGIWSMRRGNDLANDPIFQERIKNPEQREYVYAENKDASVKAELPRTAYMATVIFLLGILVIALFGSFPEQLLPLVPNAKGLWKPLSMTPTIQISMLVIAAIILL
;
A
#
# COMPACT_ATOMS: atom_id res chain seq x y z
N MET A 1 22.02 6.38 -28.71
CA MET A 1 20.81 6.08 -29.51
C MET A 1 20.05 4.88 -28.97
N ILE A 2 20.67 3.70 -28.80
CA ILE A 2 20.03 2.46 -28.30
C ILE A 2 19.43 2.62 -26.90
N ILE A 3 20.14 3.28 -25.96
CA ILE A 3 19.64 3.53 -24.59
C ILE A 3 18.38 4.39 -24.60
N LEU A 4 18.36 5.45 -25.42
CA LEU A 4 17.21 6.33 -25.58
C LEU A 4 16.01 5.59 -26.17
N LEU A 5 16.24 4.78 -27.21
CA LEU A 5 15.20 3.95 -27.81
C LEU A 5 14.64 2.94 -26.79
N GLY A 6 15.52 2.31 -26.02
CA GLY A 6 15.12 1.43 -24.92
C GLY A 6 14.24 2.14 -23.90
N PHE A 7 14.62 3.31 -23.47
CA PHE A 7 13.82 4.09 -22.51
C PHE A 7 12.44 4.48 -23.06
N ILE A 8 12.36 4.85 -24.34
CA ILE A 8 11.09 5.15 -25.02
C ILE A 8 10.18 3.91 -25.05
N VAL A 9 10.72 2.73 -25.43
CA VAL A 9 9.96 1.48 -25.46
C VAL A 9 9.46 1.11 -24.06
N LEU A 10 10.30 1.26 -23.03
CA LEU A 10 9.90 1.01 -21.64
C LEU A 10 8.75 1.92 -21.22
N LEU A 11 8.83 3.22 -21.47
CA LEU A 11 7.76 4.16 -21.16
C LEU A 11 6.48 3.85 -21.95
N ALA A 12 6.59 3.52 -23.23
CA ALA A 12 5.45 3.13 -24.05
C ALA A 12 4.75 1.88 -23.49
N CYS A 13 5.52 0.85 -23.11
CA CYS A 13 4.97 -0.37 -22.49
C CYS A 13 4.30 -0.07 -21.16
N LEU A 14 4.86 0.81 -20.33
CA LEU A 14 4.24 1.21 -19.08
C LEU A 14 2.92 1.96 -19.30
N ILE A 15 2.91 2.98 -20.17
CA ILE A 15 1.71 3.79 -20.45
C ILE A 15 0.59 2.92 -21.02
N VAL A 16 0.90 2.09 -21.99
CA VAL A 16 -0.08 1.20 -22.62
C VAL A 16 -0.51 0.10 -21.65
N GLY A 17 0.44 -0.51 -20.92
CA GLY A 17 0.17 -1.59 -19.98
C GLY A 17 -0.73 -1.18 -18.80
N VAL A 18 -0.55 0.01 -18.26
CA VAL A 18 -1.40 0.55 -17.18
C VAL A 18 -2.87 0.69 -17.61
N ARG A 19 -3.12 0.95 -18.89
CA ARG A 19 -4.50 1.04 -19.43
C ARG A 19 -5.28 -0.28 -19.35
N PHE A 20 -4.58 -1.42 -19.45
CA PHE A 20 -5.19 -2.75 -19.43
C PHE A 20 -5.21 -3.39 -18.02
N GLY A 21 -4.53 -2.77 -17.05
CA GLY A 21 -4.47 -3.27 -15.67
C GLY A 21 -3.55 -4.49 -15.49
N GLY A 22 -3.61 -5.13 -14.34
CA GLY A 22 -2.66 -6.14 -13.84
C GLY A 22 -2.07 -7.12 -14.87
N LEU A 23 -2.88 -8.02 -15.44
CA LEU A 23 -2.41 -9.00 -16.44
C LEU A 23 -2.02 -8.36 -17.76
N GLY A 24 -2.71 -7.28 -18.16
CA GLY A 24 -2.39 -6.52 -19.36
C GLY A 24 -1.02 -5.85 -19.26
N LEU A 25 -0.67 -5.30 -18.10
CA LEU A 25 0.66 -4.74 -17.87
C LEU A 25 1.75 -5.81 -18.00
N ALA A 26 1.54 -7.01 -17.47
CA ALA A 26 2.47 -8.13 -17.58
C ALA A 26 2.66 -8.57 -19.04
N ALA A 27 1.57 -8.72 -19.80
CA ALA A 27 1.61 -9.10 -21.21
C ALA A 27 2.35 -8.07 -22.07
N ILE A 28 2.05 -6.77 -21.89
CA ILE A 28 2.71 -5.69 -22.65
C ILE A 28 4.18 -5.55 -22.25
N SER A 29 4.53 -5.77 -20.97
CA SER A 29 5.93 -5.83 -20.55
C SER A 29 6.67 -6.98 -21.19
N GLY A 30 6.01 -8.15 -21.37
CA GLY A 30 6.55 -9.28 -22.13
C GLY A 30 6.83 -8.95 -23.59
N LEU A 31 5.92 -8.23 -24.25
CA LEU A 31 6.14 -7.74 -25.63
C LEU A 31 7.32 -6.75 -25.69
N GLY A 32 7.44 -5.86 -24.69
CA GLY A 32 8.59 -4.96 -24.59
C GLY A 32 9.91 -5.72 -24.45
N LEU A 33 9.93 -6.76 -23.61
CA LEU A 33 11.11 -7.62 -23.45
C LEU A 33 11.45 -8.36 -24.77
N ALA A 34 10.46 -8.89 -25.45
CA ALA A 34 10.64 -9.51 -26.76
C ALA A 34 11.23 -8.53 -27.79
N PHE A 35 10.78 -7.29 -27.79
CA PHE A 35 11.34 -6.24 -28.64
C PHE A 35 12.81 -5.96 -28.31
N TYR A 36 13.19 -5.89 -27.04
CA TYR A 36 14.60 -5.71 -26.65
C TYR A 36 15.48 -6.86 -27.12
N VAL A 37 15.02 -8.09 -26.96
CA VAL A 37 15.80 -9.28 -27.29
C VAL A 37 15.86 -9.49 -28.79
N PHE A 38 14.73 -9.50 -29.51
CA PHE A 38 14.64 -9.92 -30.89
C PHE A 38 14.87 -8.79 -31.88
N VAL A 39 14.57 -7.53 -31.54
CA VAL A 39 14.72 -6.39 -32.44
C VAL A 39 16.00 -5.61 -32.17
N ILE A 40 16.27 -5.31 -30.87
CA ILE A 40 17.47 -4.55 -30.50
C ILE A 40 18.69 -5.47 -30.35
N GLY A 41 18.50 -6.77 -30.14
CA GLY A 41 19.58 -7.74 -29.95
C GLY A 41 20.22 -7.70 -28.55
N LEU A 42 19.48 -7.23 -27.53
CA LEU A 42 19.98 -7.23 -26.16
C LEU A 42 19.93 -8.62 -25.56
N VAL A 43 21.01 -9.01 -24.89
CA VAL A 43 21.03 -10.27 -24.14
C VAL A 43 20.21 -10.10 -22.86
N PRO A 44 19.20 -10.97 -22.60
CA PRO A 44 18.42 -10.89 -21.38
C PRO A 44 19.29 -11.14 -20.15
N GLY A 45 19.13 -10.29 -19.14
CA GLY A 45 19.77 -10.46 -17.84
C GLY A 45 19.21 -11.64 -17.05
N LYS A 46 19.85 -11.99 -15.94
CA LYS A 46 19.30 -12.97 -15.00
C LYS A 46 18.04 -12.41 -14.34
N PRO A 47 16.92 -13.17 -14.32
CA PRO A 47 15.71 -12.72 -13.63
C PRO A 47 15.98 -12.55 -12.13
N PRO A 48 15.41 -11.53 -11.48
CA PRO A 48 15.57 -11.29 -10.04
C PRO A 48 14.68 -12.24 -9.22
N ILE A 49 15.02 -13.52 -9.17
CA ILE A 49 14.21 -14.58 -8.57
C ILE A 49 13.88 -14.28 -7.10
N ASP A 50 14.84 -13.77 -6.35
CA ASP A 50 14.64 -13.42 -4.94
C ASP A 50 13.56 -12.36 -4.76
N VAL A 51 13.51 -11.37 -5.66
CA VAL A 51 12.45 -10.35 -5.67
C VAL A 51 11.11 -10.97 -6.00
N MET A 52 11.06 -11.85 -7.01
CA MET A 52 9.82 -12.54 -7.43
C MET A 52 9.25 -13.40 -6.29
N LEU A 53 10.09 -14.20 -5.63
CA LEU A 53 9.68 -15.03 -4.51
C LEU A 53 9.19 -14.18 -3.31
N THR A 54 9.83 -13.05 -3.07
CA THR A 54 9.40 -12.14 -1.99
C THR A 54 8.04 -11.52 -2.32
N ILE A 55 7.83 -11.10 -3.57
CA ILE A 55 6.53 -10.60 -4.02
C ILE A 55 5.45 -11.67 -3.80
N MET A 56 5.70 -12.90 -4.22
CA MET A 56 4.76 -14.00 -4.05
C MET A 56 4.42 -14.24 -2.57
N ALA A 57 5.41 -14.28 -1.69
CA ALA A 57 5.22 -14.49 -0.26
C ALA A 57 4.36 -13.38 0.37
N VAL A 58 4.67 -12.12 0.07
CA VAL A 58 3.94 -10.95 0.59
C VAL A 58 2.51 -10.90 0.07
N VAL A 59 2.31 -11.11 -1.24
CA VAL A 59 0.96 -11.12 -1.85
C VAL A 59 0.12 -12.27 -1.29
N THR A 60 0.70 -13.45 -1.12
CA THR A 60 0.01 -14.59 -0.51
C THR A 60 -0.44 -14.26 0.91
N CYS A 61 0.44 -13.71 1.74
CA CYS A 61 0.11 -13.33 3.12
C CYS A 61 -1.02 -12.27 3.17
N SER A 62 -0.92 -11.23 2.34
CA SER A 62 -1.98 -10.22 2.21
C SER A 62 -3.31 -10.80 1.72
N GLY A 63 -3.27 -11.77 0.79
CA GLY A 63 -4.45 -12.47 0.29
C GLY A 63 -5.17 -13.23 1.39
N PHE A 64 -4.44 -13.95 2.23
CA PHE A 64 -5.04 -14.65 3.38
C PHE A 64 -5.58 -13.69 4.44
N LEU A 65 -4.91 -12.57 4.70
CA LEU A 65 -5.43 -11.54 5.59
C LEU A 65 -6.78 -10.97 5.08
N GLN A 66 -6.92 -10.76 3.77
CA GLN A 66 -8.18 -10.32 3.16
C GLN A 66 -9.24 -11.43 3.23
N ALA A 67 -8.90 -12.66 2.86
CA ALA A 67 -9.83 -13.80 2.85
C ALA A 67 -10.37 -14.09 4.26
N SER A 68 -9.55 -13.94 5.30
CA SER A 68 -9.94 -14.08 6.70
C SER A 68 -10.72 -12.90 7.29
N LYS A 69 -10.99 -11.85 6.50
CA LYS A 69 -11.57 -10.57 6.94
C LYS A 69 -10.72 -9.82 7.99
N GLY A 70 -9.45 -10.16 8.11
CA GLY A 70 -8.55 -9.46 9.04
C GLY A 70 -8.35 -7.98 8.65
N LEU A 71 -8.35 -7.68 7.35
CA LEU A 71 -8.32 -6.30 6.88
C LEU A 71 -9.57 -5.51 7.33
N ASP A 72 -10.75 -6.13 7.33
CA ASP A 72 -12.00 -5.48 7.73
C ASP A 72 -11.97 -5.07 9.22
N VAL A 73 -11.30 -5.84 10.07
CA VAL A 73 -11.06 -5.47 11.48
C VAL A 73 -10.29 -4.16 11.57
N MET A 74 -9.23 -4.02 10.79
CA MET A 74 -8.43 -2.78 10.77
C MET A 74 -9.25 -1.59 10.26
N LEU A 75 -10.13 -1.82 9.28
CA LEU A 75 -11.04 -0.80 8.75
C LEU A 75 -12.08 -0.36 9.78
N VAL A 76 -12.63 -1.27 10.58
CA VAL A 76 -13.55 -0.93 11.69
C VAL A 76 -12.89 0.02 12.70
N TYR A 77 -11.64 -0.25 13.08
CA TYR A 77 -10.91 0.65 13.98
C TYR A 77 -10.63 2.02 13.34
N ALA A 78 -10.28 2.03 12.05
CA ALA A 78 -10.09 3.26 11.30
C ALA A 78 -11.38 4.08 11.21
N GLU A 79 -12.51 3.45 10.90
CA GLU A 79 -13.82 4.08 10.88
C GLU A 79 -14.18 4.69 12.22
N LYS A 80 -14.01 3.95 13.33
CA LYS A 80 -14.26 4.46 14.68
C LYS A 80 -13.43 5.70 14.99
N LEU A 81 -12.14 5.70 14.57
CA LEU A 81 -11.25 6.85 14.76
C LEU A 81 -11.75 8.09 13.99
N LEU A 82 -12.14 7.90 12.73
CA LEU A 82 -12.64 8.99 11.88
C LEU A 82 -13.98 9.54 12.39
N ARG A 83 -14.92 8.67 12.77
CA ARG A 83 -16.24 9.07 13.31
C ARG A 83 -16.14 9.77 14.67
N LYS A 84 -15.08 9.53 15.45
CA LYS A 84 -14.84 10.22 16.73
C LYS A 84 -14.47 11.70 16.55
N ASN A 85 -13.86 12.06 15.41
CA ASN A 85 -13.40 13.41 15.13
C ASN A 85 -13.77 13.86 13.70
N PRO A 86 -15.06 13.92 13.35
CA PRO A 86 -15.51 14.08 11.98
C PRO A 86 -15.10 15.43 11.39
N LYS A 87 -15.09 16.50 12.19
CA LYS A 87 -14.68 17.86 11.75
C LYS A 87 -13.23 17.93 11.25
N ARG A 88 -12.39 16.98 11.64
CA ARG A 88 -10.97 16.91 11.22
C ARG A 88 -10.73 15.88 10.13
N ILE A 89 -11.78 15.43 9.44
CA ILE A 89 -11.71 14.37 8.43
C ILE A 89 -10.68 14.67 7.34
N THR A 90 -10.52 15.92 6.94
CA THR A 90 -9.58 16.36 5.90
C THR A 90 -8.13 16.00 6.22
N ILE A 91 -7.76 15.98 7.50
CA ILE A 91 -6.41 15.62 7.95
C ILE A 91 -6.36 14.18 8.46
N LEU A 92 -7.38 13.76 9.22
CA LEU A 92 -7.40 12.44 9.84
C LEU A 92 -7.52 11.32 8.79
N ALA A 93 -8.32 11.51 7.74
CA ALA A 93 -8.50 10.48 6.73
C ALA A 93 -7.19 10.12 6.00
N PRO A 94 -6.39 11.07 5.49
CA PRO A 94 -5.09 10.75 4.90
C PRO A 94 -4.12 10.09 5.87
N ILE A 95 -4.07 10.53 7.14
CA ILE A 95 -3.20 9.93 8.17
C ILE A 95 -3.61 8.47 8.40
N THR A 96 -4.90 8.23 8.62
CA THR A 96 -5.43 6.89 8.87
C THR A 96 -5.20 5.97 7.68
N THR A 97 -5.45 6.46 6.47
CA THR A 97 -5.26 5.70 5.23
C THR A 97 -3.78 5.38 5.00
N TRP A 98 -2.89 6.34 5.22
CA TRP A 98 -1.44 6.13 5.16
C TRP A 98 -1.01 5.06 6.14
N PHE A 99 -1.44 5.16 7.40
CA PHE A 99 -1.09 4.22 8.45
C PHE A 99 -1.59 2.79 8.15
N LEU A 100 -2.84 2.66 7.72
CA LEU A 100 -3.39 1.37 7.28
C LEU A 100 -2.57 0.76 6.13
N THR A 101 -2.19 1.59 5.16
CA THR A 101 -1.38 1.12 4.03
C THR A 101 0.02 0.70 4.46
N VAL A 102 0.64 1.42 5.41
CA VAL A 102 1.93 1.02 5.99
C VAL A 102 1.81 -0.35 6.65
N LEU A 103 0.74 -0.61 7.38
CA LEU A 103 0.52 -1.90 8.03
C LEU A 103 0.22 -3.00 7.02
N CYS A 104 -0.65 -2.76 6.03
CA CYS A 104 -1.10 -3.79 5.09
C CYS A 104 -0.13 -4.03 3.92
N GLY A 105 0.78 -3.09 3.64
CA GLY A 105 1.72 -3.18 2.53
C GLY A 105 1.12 -2.94 1.14
N THR A 106 -0.17 -2.61 1.05
CA THR A 106 -0.90 -2.42 -0.21
C THR A 106 -1.72 -1.14 -0.23
N GLY A 107 -1.65 -0.40 -1.36
CA GLY A 107 -2.39 0.84 -1.55
C GLY A 107 -3.89 0.66 -1.81
N HIS A 108 -4.36 -0.56 -2.00
CA HIS A 108 -5.78 -0.82 -2.30
C HIS A 108 -6.72 -0.55 -1.12
N VAL A 109 -6.19 -0.48 0.09
CA VAL A 109 -6.94 -0.16 1.33
C VAL A 109 -7.70 1.16 1.23
N VAL A 110 -7.24 2.13 0.43
CA VAL A 110 -7.91 3.41 0.24
C VAL A 110 -9.31 3.26 -0.38
N TYR A 111 -9.51 2.29 -1.27
CA TYR A 111 -10.80 2.11 -1.94
C TYR A 111 -11.91 1.70 -0.96
N THR A 112 -11.58 0.91 0.04
CA THR A 112 -12.52 0.54 1.10
C THR A 112 -12.77 1.67 2.09
N MET A 113 -11.83 2.62 2.21
CA MET A 113 -11.98 3.81 3.04
C MET A 113 -12.79 4.94 2.38
N PHE A 114 -12.87 4.99 1.05
CA PHE A 114 -13.55 6.07 0.34
C PHE A 114 -15.02 6.22 0.72
N PRO A 115 -15.85 5.17 0.79
CA PRO A 115 -17.24 5.31 1.21
C PRO A 115 -17.37 5.88 2.63
N ILE A 116 -16.50 5.47 3.55
CA ILE A 116 -16.48 5.94 4.94
C ILE A 116 -16.10 7.43 4.99
N ILE A 117 -15.05 7.82 4.27
CA ILE A 117 -14.58 9.21 4.20
C ILE A 117 -15.66 10.11 3.59
N TYR A 118 -16.32 9.64 2.52
CA TYR A 118 -17.40 10.34 1.85
C TYR A 118 -18.57 10.59 2.80
N ASP A 119 -19.07 9.54 3.47
CA ASP A 119 -20.23 9.62 4.38
C ASP A 119 -19.98 10.63 5.52
N ILE A 120 -18.80 10.57 6.13
CA ILE A 120 -18.44 11.49 7.22
C ILE A 120 -18.30 12.93 6.70
N ALA A 121 -17.62 13.12 5.56
CA ALA A 121 -17.40 14.45 5.00
C ALA A 121 -18.69 15.16 4.62
N ILE A 122 -19.61 14.44 3.96
CA ILE A 122 -20.92 14.97 3.57
C ILE A 122 -21.74 15.37 4.80
N LYS A 123 -21.79 14.51 5.82
CA LYS A 123 -22.55 14.80 7.07
C LYS A 123 -22.03 16.03 7.81
N GLU A 124 -20.74 16.30 7.73
CA GLU A 124 -20.11 17.48 8.32
C GLU A 124 -20.08 18.72 7.41
N GLY A 125 -20.68 18.64 6.21
CA GLY A 125 -20.68 19.74 5.25
C GLY A 125 -19.30 20.02 4.64
N ILE A 126 -18.34 19.13 4.82
CA ILE A 126 -16.99 19.23 4.25
C ILE A 126 -17.00 18.65 2.84
N ARG A 127 -16.31 19.31 1.91
CA ARG A 127 -16.16 18.85 0.53
C ARG A 127 -15.40 17.51 0.47
N PRO A 128 -16.04 16.38 0.06
CA PRO A 128 -15.45 15.04 0.14
C PRO A 128 -14.19 14.87 -0.70
N GLU A 129 -14.10 15.58 -1.81
CA GLU A 129 -12.95 15.54 -2.72
C GLU A 129 -11.63 15.86 -2.01
N ARG A 130 -11.64 16.73 -0.99
CA ARG A 130 -10.44 17.11 -0.24
C ARG A 130 -9.83 15.91 0.50
N PRO A 131 -10.51 15.29 1.47
CA PRO A 131 -9.96 14.15 2.19
C PRO A 131 -9.73 12.94 1.28
N MET A 132 -10.58 12.70 0.28
CA MET A 132 -10.45 11.55 -0.61
C MET A 132 -9.22 11.66 -1.52
N ALA A 133 -8.99 12.80 -2.16
CA ALA A 133 -7.84 13.01 -3.03
C ALA A 133 -6.51 12.87 -2.25
N VAL A 134 -6.42 13.46 -1.07
CA VAL A 134 -5.22 13.36 -0.24
C VAL A 134 -5.04 11.95 0.30
N SER A 135 -6.13 11.24 0.68
CA SER A 135 -6.07 9.85 1.13
C SER A 135 -5.60 8.92 0.02
N SER A 136 -6.00 9.16 -1.23
CA SER A 136 -5.50 8.40 -2.38
C SER A 136 -3.98 8.51 -2.52
N ILE A 137 -3.47 9.73 -2.46
CA ILE A 137 -2.02 9.97 -2.53
C ILE A 137 -1.31 9.39 -1.30
N ALA A 138 -1.87 9.60 -0.10
CA ALA A 138 -1.30 9.12 1.16
C ALA A 138 -1.18 7.58 1.17
N SER A 139 -2.18 6.88 0.65
CA SER A 139 -2.16 5.43 0.51
C SER A 139 -1.00 4.96 -0.39
N GLN A 140 -0.84 5.54 -1.59
CA GLN A 140 0.27 5.16 -2.47
C GLN A 140 1.64 5.45 -1.84
N MET A 141 1.75 6.49 -1.04
CA MET A 141 2.98 6.78 -0.31
C MET A 141 3.20 5.84 0.89
N GLY A 142 2.13 5.38 1.53
CA GLY A 142 2.19 4.36 2.57
C GLY A 142 2.84 3.06 2.10
N VAL A 143 2.67 2.70 0.82
CA VAL A 143 3.36 1.55 0.20
C VAL A 143 4.88 1.69 0.28
N CYS A 144 5.42 2.89 0.04
CA CYS A 144 6.85 3.15 0.13
C CYS A 144 7.39 3.19 1.57
N ALA A 145 6.50 3.23 2.56
CA ALA A 145 6.83 3.28 3.98
C ALA A 145 6.48 1.97 4.72
N SER A 146 6.10 0.93 3.99
CA SER A 146 5.68 -0.34 4.58
C SER A 146 6.78 -1.40 4.53
N PRO A 147 7.09 -2.05 5.66
CA PRO A 147 8.02 -3.18 5.69
C PRO A 147 7.46 -4.42 4.96
N ALA A 148 6.14 -4.51 4.82
CA ALA A 148 5.44 -5.58 4.14
C ALA A 148 5.20 -5.29 2.65
N SER A 149 5.67 -4.15 2.12
CA SER A 149 5.42 -3.79 0.73
C SER A 149 6.45 -4.39 -0.22
N VAL A 150 5.95 -4.82 -1.36
CA VAL A 150 6.78 -5.26 -2.48
C VAL A 150 7.77 -4.18 -2.91
N ALA A 151 7.37 -2.90 -2.88
CA ALA A 151 8.19 -1.79 -3.31
C ALA A 151 9.48 -1.66 -2.48
N VAL A 152 9.36 -1.66 -1.15
CA VAL A 152 10.51 -1.54 -0.23
C VAL A 152 11.43 -2.74 -0.37
N VAL A 153 10.87 -3.95 -0.38
CA VAL A 153 11.67 -5.18 -0.46
C VAL A 153 12.39 -5.29 -1.80
N SER A 154 11.75 -4.90 -2.90
CA SER A 154 12.39 -4.87 -4.23
C SER A 154 13.55 -3.89 -4.29
N VAL A 155 13.40 -2.69 -3.71
CA VAL A 155 14.49 -1.71 -3.64
C VAL A 155 15.67 -2.25 -2.84
N VAL A 156 15.43 -2.86 -1.69
CA VAL A 156 16.48 -3.47 -0.87
C VAL A 156 17.21 -4.58 -1.64
N ALA A 157 16.48 -5.45 -2.33
CA ALA A 157 17.07 -6.53 -3.12
C ALA A 157 17.90 -5.99 -4.31
N MET A 158 17.42 -4.94 -4.99
CA MET A 158 18.16 -4.30 -6.09
C MET A 158 19.43 -3.60 -5.60
N LEU A 159 19.38 -2.90 -4.47
CA LEU A 159 20.54 -2.28 -3.85
C LEU A 159 21.57 -3.33 -3.40
N GLY A 160 21.10 -4.45 -2.83
CA GLY A 160 21.95 -5.58 -2.50
C GLY A 160 22.67 -6.18 -3.70
N ALA A 161 21.95 -6.34 -4.82
CA ALA A 161 22.54 -6.81 -6.08
C ALA A 161 23.59 -5.82 -6.66
N ALA A 162 23.42 -4.53 -6.38
CA ALA A 162 24.38 -3.48 -6.74
C ALA A 162 25.54 -3.33 -5.73
N ASN A 163 25.68 -4.25 -4.77
CA ASN A 163 26.65 -4.21 -3.68
C ASN A 163 26.55 -2.97 -2.79
N PHE A 164 25.37 -2.37 -2.71
CA PHE A 164 25.09 -1.26 -1.80
C PHE A 164 24.42 -1.79 -0.53
N PRO A 165 25.05 -1.64 0.65
CA PRO A 165 24.53 -2.20 1.90
C PRO A 165 23.34 -1.39 2.41
N ALA A 166 22.14 -1.70 1.93
CA ALA A 166 20.90 -1.12 2.43
C ALA A 166 20.03 -2.19 3.08
N SER A 167 19.58 -1.95 4.29
CA SER A 167 18.59 -2.79 4.98
C SER A 167 17.17 -2.24 4.80
N VAL A 168 16.17 -3.08 5.02
CA VAL A 168 14.76 -2.64 5.06
C VAL A 168 14.57 -1.49 6.05
N VAL A 169 15.21 -1.60 7.23
CA VAL A 169 15.14 -0.59 8.29
C VAL A 169 15.73 0.74 7.85
N THR A 170 16.87 0.72 7.15
CA THR A 170 17.51 1.94 6.61
C THR A 170 16.60 2.65 5.61
N ILE A 171 15.94 1.91 4.72
CA ILE A 171 15.00 2.47 3.76
C ILE A 171 13.78 3.05 4.49
N LEU A 172 13.20 2.31 5.44
CA LEU A 172 12.04 2.75 6.20
C LEU A 172 12.34 3.97 7.08
N ALA A 173 13.53 4.06 7.68
CA ALA A 173 13.95 5.23 8.46
C ALA A 173 13.95 6.53 7.65
N ILE A 174 14.15 6.43 6.33
CA ILE A 174 14.11 7.57 5.42
C ILE A 174 12.69 7.77 4.88
N THR A 175 12.03 6.70 4.43
CA THR A 175 10.76 6.81 3.72
C THR A 175 9.58 7.11 4.64
N ILE A 176 9.55 6.60 5.87
CA ILE A 176 8.49 6.89 6.83
C ILE A 176 8.38 8.40 7.12
N PRO A 177 9.43 9.10 7.60
CA PRO A 177 9.32 10.53 7.85
C PRO A 177 9.13 11.34 6.57
N ALA A 178 9.76 10.97 5.46
CA ALA A 178 9.61 11.67 4.19
C ALA A 178 8.18 11.61 3.64
N THR A 179 7.56 10.43 3.66
CA THR A 179 6.18 10.25 3.18
C THR A 179 5.16 10.85 4.13
N PHE A 180 5.37 10.72 5.44
CA PHE A 180 4.47 11.29 6.44
C PHE A 180 4.50 12.83 6.42
N CYS A 181 5.68 13.43 6.56
CA CYS A 181 5.81 14.90 6.61
C CYS A 181 5.50 15.54 5.27
N GLY A 182 6.06 15.03 4.17
CA GLY A 182 5.94 15.64 2.85
C GLY A 182 4.54 15.56 2.26
N ARG A 183 3.79 14.49 2.54
CA ARG A 183 2.51 14.22 1.89
C ARG A 183 1.31 14.37 2.81
N VAL A 184 1.36 13.75 3.98
CA VAL A 184 0.20 13.77 4.89
C VAL A 184 0.01 15.17 5.47
N ILE A 185 1.09 15.82 5.90
CA ILE A 185 1.02 17.16 6.50
C ILE A 185 0.83 18.21 5.40
N VAL A 186 1.72 18.26 4.42
CA VAL A 186 1.68 19.31 3.39
C VAL A 186 0.44 19.23 2.52
N ALA A 187 0.11 18.02 2.01
CA ALA A 187 -1.07 17.85 1.18
C ALA A 187 -2.37 18.04 1.97
N GLY A 188 -2.42 17.60 3.23
CA GLY A 188 -3.55 17.84 4.13
C GLY A 188 -3.82 19.33 4.32
N ILE A 189 -2.79 20.11 4.68
CA ILE A 189 -2.90 21.57 4.85
C ILE A 189 -3.27 22.27 3.54
N TRP A 190 -2.64 21.85 2.43
CA TRP A 190 -2.93 22.43 1.13
C TRP A 190 -4.37 22.15 0.67
N SER A 191 -4.87 20.94 0.93
CA SER A 191 -6.22 20.55 0.54
C SER A 191 -7.31 21.34 1.29
N MET A 192 -7.07 21.74 2.53
CA MET A 192 -8.00 22.60 3.29
C MET A 192 -8.23 23.96 2.66
N ARG A 193 -7.29 24.43 1.85
CA ARG A 193 -7.40 25.73 1.13
C ARG A 193 -8.06 25.59 -0.25
N ARG A 194 -8.38 24.40 -0.70
CA ARG A 194 -8.97 24.15 -2.02
C ARG A 194 -10.48 24.05 -1.98
N GLY A 195 -11.14 24.86 -2.80
CA GLY A 195 -12.60 24.90 -2.95
C GLY A 195 -13.34 25.47 -1.72
N ASN A 196 -14.63 25.68 -1.86
CA ASN A 196 -15.51 26.09 -0.76
C ASN A 196 -16.08 24.88 -0.04
N ASP A 197 -16.44 25.03 1.22
CA ASP A 197 -17.24 24.02 1.91
C ASP A 197 -18.64 23.91 1.29
N LEU A 198 -19.28 22.77 1.46
CA LEU A 198 -20.55 22.48 0.77
C LEU A 198 -21.64 23.50 1.05
N ALA A 199 -21.65 24.12 2.23
CA ALA A 199 -22.58 25.18 2.59
C ALA A 199 -22.40 26.45 1.75
N ASN A 200 -21.17 26.73 1.30
CA ASN A 200 -20.80 27.93 0.56
C ASN A 200 -20.58 27.66 -0.95
N ASP A 201 -20.84 26.45 -1.42
CA ASP A 201 -20.73 26.08 -2.82
C ASP A 201 -22.08 26.29 -3.55
N PRO A 202 -22.20 27.30 -4.42
CA PRO A 202 -23.47 27.61 -5.08
C PRO A 202 -23.96 26.47 -5.98
N ILE A 203 -23.03 25.76 -6.63
CA ILE A 203 -23.37 24.63 -7.52
C ILE A 203 -23.93 23.47 -6.71
N PHE A 204 -23.33 23.16 -5.57
CA PHE A 204 -23.80 22.13 -4.67
C PHE A 204 -25.18 22.48 -4.10
N GLN A 205 -25.33 23.72 -3.62
CA GLN A 205 -26.60 24.20 -3.05
C GLN A 205 -27.74 24.21 -4.07
N GLU A 206 -27.45 24.48 -5.33
CA GLU A 206 -28.45 24.39 -6.40
C GLU A 206 -28.84 22.95 -6.68
N ARG A 207 -27.88 22.03 -6.73
CA ARG A 207 -28.14 20.60 -6.95
C ARG A 207 -28.98 19.95 -5.86
N ILE A 208 -28.74 20.26 -4.60
CA ILE A 208 -29.51 19.68 -3.48
C ILE A 208 -30.93 20.26 -3.32
N LYS A 209 -31.32 21.28 -4.09
CA LYS A 209 -32.70 21.73 -4.20
C LYS A 209 -33.61 20.67 -4.88
N ASN A 210 -33.02 19.86 -5.76
CA ASN A 210 -33.74 18.73 -6.35
C ASN A 210 -33.85 17.59 -5.32
N PRO A 211 -35.05 17.13 -4.96
CA PRO A 211 -35.27 16.10 -3.95
C PRO A 211 -34.56 14.77 -4.26
N GLU A 212 -34.55 14.33 -5.53
CA GLU A 212 -33.86 13.10 -5.93
C GLU A 212 -32.34 13.17 -5.75
N GLN A 213 -31.76 14.32 -6.13
CA GLN A 213 -30.33 14.52 -5.96
C GLN A 213 -29.93 14.66 -4.49
N ARG A 214 -30.80 15.30 -3.69
CA ARG A 214 -30.61 15.39 -2.26
C ARG A 214 -30.65 14.01 -1.59
N GLU A 215 -31.65 13.19 -1.95
CA GLU A 215 -31.79 11.83 -1.45
C GLU A 215 -30.55 10.99 -1.84
N TYR A 216 -30.09 11.08 -3.09
CA TYR A 216 -28.89 10.39 -3.56
C TYR A 216 -27.62 10.78 -2.78
N VAL A 217 -27.42 12.07 -2.53
CA VAL A 217 -26.23 12.59 -1.83
C VAL A 217 -26.23 12.22 -0.34
N TYR A 218 -27.39 12.30 0.31
CA TYR A 218 -27.56 12.03 1.74
C TYR A 218 -28.09 10.62 2.03
N ALA A 219 -28.31 9.80 0.99
CA ALA A 219 -28.68 8.40 1.19
C ALA A 219 -27.65 7.75 2.11
N GLU A 220 -28.16 7.09 3.14
CA GLU A 220 -27.30 6.36 4.07
C GLU A 220 -26.61 5.24 3.28
N ASN A 221 -25.34 5.44 3.02
CA ASN A 221 -24.54 4.44 2.31
C ASN A 221 -24.33 3.26 3.29
N LYS A 222 -25.28 2.31 3.24
CA LYS A 222 -25.27 1.12 4.11
C LYS A 222 -23.98 0.32 3.96
N ASP A 223 -23.33 0.45 2.81
CA ASP A 223 -22.02 -0.15 2.51
C ASP A 223 -20.84 0.64 3.12
N ALA A 224 -21.08 1.89 3.56
CA ALA A 224 -20.03 2.72 4.17
C ALA A 224 -19.70 2.34 5.62
N SER A 225 -20.50 1.53 6.27
CA SER A 225 -20.20 1.01 7.60
C SER A 225 -19.82 -0.47 7.50
N VAL A 226 -18.64 -0.83 7.99
CA VAL A 226 -18.25 -2.23 8.20
C VAL A 226 -19.06 -2.76 9.40
N LYS A 227 -20.40 -2.83 9.23
CA LYS A 227 -21.35 -3.32 10.27
C LYS A 227 -21.41 -4.85 10.35
N ALA A 228 -20.57 -5.59 9.64
CA ALA A 228 -20.52 -7.03 9.78
C ALA A 228 -20.02 -7.38 11.18
N GLU A 229 -20.77 -8.23 11.89
CA GLU A 229 -20.22 -8.95 13.04
C GLU A 229 -19.04 -9.76 12.54
N LEU A 230 -17.84 -9.25 12.78
CA LEU A 230 -16.62 -9.89 12.33
C LEU A 230 -16.38 -11.13 13.21
N PRO A 231 -16.11 -12.29 12.60
CA PRO A 231 -15.84 -13.49 13.36
C PRO A 231 -14.56 -13.34 14.21
N ARG A 232 -14.45 -14.06 15.30
CA ARG A 232 -13.26 -14.06 16.16
C ARG A 232 -11.98 -14.39 15.38
N THR A 233 -12.10 -15.25 14.38
CA THR A 233 -10.99 -15.59 13.46
C THR A 233 -10.42 -14.39 12.74
N ALA A 234 -11.24 -13.42 12.34
CA ALA A 234 -10.75 -12.17 11.70
C ALA A 234 -9.87 -11.35 12.65
N TYR A 235 -10.25 -11.24 13.93
CA TYR A 235 -9.43 -10.56 14.94
C TYR A 235 -8.11 -11.29 15.17
N MET A 236 -8.16 -12.63 15.25
CA MET A 236 -6.94 -13.45 15.39
C MET A 236 -6.00 -13.26 14.20
N ALA A 237 -6.53 -13.34 12.98
CA ALA A 237 -5.76 -13.11 11.76
C ALA A 237 -5.08 -11.73 11.74
N THR A 238 -5.80 -10.69 12.16
CA THR A 238 -5.25 -9.34 12.27
C THR A 238 -4.10 -9.28 13.29
N VAL A 239 -4.28 -9.86 14.47
CA VAL A 239 -3.24 -9.87 15.51
C VAL A 239 -2.02 -10.65 15.06
N ILE A 240 -2.21 -11.83 14.47
CA ILE A 240 -1.12 -12.67 13.94
C ILE A 240 -0.35 -11.91 12.87
N PHE A 241 -1.04 -11.24 11.95
CA PHE A 241 -0.42 -10.44 10.90
C PHE A 241 0.41 -9.27 11.46
N LEU A 242 -0.16 -8.50 12.39
CA LEU A 242 0.54 -7.36 13.00
C LEU A 242 1.75 -7.79 13.83
N LEU A 243 1.63 -8.89 14.59
CA LEU A 243 2.76 -9.48 15.31
C LEU A 243 3.83 -9.97 14.34
N GLY A 244 3.42 -10.57 13.22
CA GLY A 244 4.35 -11.00 12.20
C GLY A 244 5.14 -9.86 11.57
N ILE A 245 4.49 -8.74 11.25
CA ILE A 245 5.17 -7.53 10.77
C ILE A 245 6.14 -6.99 11.82
N LEU A 246 5.74 -6.97 13.09
CA LEU A 246 6.60 -6.54 14.19
C LEU A 246 7.83 -7.43 14.30
N VAL A 247 7.67 -8.74 14.21
CA VAL A 247 8.79 -9.71 14.24
C VAL A 247 9.75 -9.48 13.06
N ILE A 248 9.24 -9.25 11.85
CA ILE A 248 10.06 -8.93 10.68
C ILE A 248 10.84 -7.62 10.90
N ALA A 249 10.19 -6.61 11.46
CA ALA A 249 10.84 -5.34 11.77
C ALA A 249 11.96 -5.51 12.84
N LEU A 250 11.72 -6.34 13.86
CA LEU A 250 12.74 -6.68 14.86
C LEU A 250 13.93 -7.44 14.26
N PHE A 251 13.67 -8.42 13.39
CA PHE A 251 14.74 -9.13 12.67
C PHE A 251 15.56 -8.18 11.80
N GLY A 252 14.91 -7.20 11.17
CA GLY A 252 15.60 -6.17 10.39
C GLY A 252 16.42 -5.19 11.23
N SER A 253 16.01 -4.94 12.47
CA SER A 253 16.72 -4.04 13.39
C SER A 253 17.91 -4.69 14.08
N PHE A 254 17.80 -5.98 14.39
CA PHE A 254 18.79 -6.73 15.18
C PHE A 254 19.15 -8.07 14.50
N PRO A 255 19.66 -8.03 13.25
CA PRO A 255 19.88 -9.26 12.48
C PRO A 255 20.94 -10.17 13.10
N GLU A 256 21.99 -9.62 13.72
CA GLU A 256 23.07 -10.41 14.32
C GLU A 256 22.64 -11.15 15.59
N GLN A 257 21.67 -10.60 16.34
CA GLN A 257 21.20 -11.17 17.60
C GLN A 257 20.03 -12.14 17.41
N LEU A 258 19.16 -11.88 16.43
CA LEU A 258 17.88 -12.57 16.30
C LEU A 258 17.83 -13.57 15.15
N LEU A 259 18.64 -13.39 14.11
CA LEU A 259 18.60 -14.29 12.97
C LEU A 259 19.53 -15.49 13.17
N PRO A 260 19.10 -16.69 12.72
CA PRO A 260 19.95 -17.87 12.79
C PRO A 260 21.19 -17.70 11.91
N LEU A 261 22.31 -18.20 12.40
CA LEU A 261 23.54 -18.30 11.63
C LEU A 261 23.39 -19.43 10.60
N VAL A 262 23.68 -19.11 9.35
CA VAL A 262 23.67 -20.07 8.24
C VAL A 262 25.00 -20.06 7.51
N PRO A 263 25.50 -21.21 7.04
CA PRO A 263 26.72 -21.25 6.27
C PRO A 263 26.53 -20.60 4.89
N ASN A 264 27.35 -19.66 4.52
CA ASN A 264 27.35 -19.10 3.18
C ASN A 264 28.13 -20.03 2.19
N ALA A 265 28.14 -19.67 0.91
CA ALA A 265 28.80 -20.43 -0.15
C ALA A 265 30.32 -20.64 0.09
N LYS A 266 30.94 -19.88 1.03
CA LYS A 266 32.34 -20.00 1.44
C LYS A 266 32.52 -20.77 2.75
N GLY A 267 31.45 -21.38 3.28
CA GLY A 267 31.48 -22.12 4.57
C GLY A 267 31.55 -21.24 5.83
N LEU A 268 31.48 -19.91 5.69
CA LEU A 268 31.45 -18.99 6.83
C LEU A 268 30.02 -18.82 7.35
N TRP A 269 29.85 -18.92 8.65
CA TRP A 269 28.56 -18.71 9.32
C TRP A 269 28.23 -17.21 9.37
N LYS A 270 27.09 -16.83 8.81
CA LYS A 270 26.58 -15.46 8.84
C LYS A 270 25.08 -15.48 9.19
N PRO A 271 24.54 -14.39 9.77
CA PRO A 271 23.11 -14.26 9.95
C PRO A 271 22.38 -14.44 8.63
N LEU A 272 21.20 -15.09 8.69
CA LEU A 272 20.33 -15.24 7.52
C LEU A 272 20.05 -13.87 6.91
N SER A 273 20.13 -13.75 5.60
CA SER A 273 19.85 -12.45 4.96
C SER A 273 18.37 -12.07 5.09
N MET A 274 18.07 -10.77 5.03
CA MET A 274 16.70 -10.27 5.22
C MET A 274 15.71 -10.76 4.15
N THR A 275 16.16 -10.97 2.92
CA THR A 275 15.29 -11.42 1.84
C THR A 275 14.62 -12.77 2.14
N PRO A 276 15.35 -13.87 2.37
CA PRO A 276 14.73 -15.14 2.76
C PRO A 276 14.04 -15.07 4.13
N THR A 277 14.48 -14.23 5.05
CA THR A 277 13.80 -14.01 6.33
C THR A 277 12.37 -13.49 6.11
N ILE A 278 12.19 -12.49 5.25
CA ILE A 278 10.88 -11.95 4.91
C ILE A 278 10.04 -13.01 4.19
N GLN A 279 10.62 -13.72 3.22
CA GLN A 279 9.91 -14.76 2.47
C GLN A 279 9.34 -15.84 3.40
N ILE A 280 10.19 -16.39 4.26
CA ILE A 280 9.80 -17.45 5.20
C ILE A 280 8.79 -16.91 6.21
N SER A 281 9.05 -15.75 6.83
CA SER A 281 8.15 -15.18 7.83
C SER A 281 6.77 -14.89 7.26
N MET A 282 6.67 -14.31 6.06
CA MET A 282 5.38 -14.02 5.41
C MET A 282 4.60 -15.29 5.08
N LEU A 283 5.28 -16.36 4.64
CA LEU A 283 4.62 -17.64 4.37
C LEU A 283 4.19 -18.35 5.68
N VAL A 284 4.97 -18.25 6.75
CA VAL A 284 4.59 -18.77 8.07
C VAL A 284 3.37 -18.02 8.61
N ILE A 285 3.35 -16.70 8.53
CA ILE A 285 2.19 -15.88 8.93
C ILE A 285 0.97 -16.29 8.12
N ALA A 286 1.11 -16.44 6.79
CA ALA A 286 0.04 -16.88 5.91
C ALA A 286 -0.50 -18.26 6.32
N ALA A 287 0.38 -19.22 6.63
CA ALA A 287 0.00 -20.55 7.07
C ALA A 287 -0.74 -20.55 8.42
N ILE A 288 -0.30 -19.72 9.37
CA ILE A 288 -0.97 -19.58 10.68
C ILE A 288 -2.35 -18.92 10.53
N ILE A 289 -2.50 -17.97 9.62
CA ILE A 289 -3.81 -17.32 9.35
C ILE A 289 -4.78 -18.32 8.68
N LEU A 290 -4.27 -19.25 7.88
CA LEU A 290 -5.09 -20.26 7.19
C LEU A 290 -5.64 -21.32 8.15
N LEU A 291 -4.91 -21.67 9.22
CA LEU A 291 -5.30 -22.65 10.24
C LEU A 291 -6.30 -22.06 11.26
#